data_08e9f275fd687fe5bbe21366f7d337ea
#
_entry.id   08e9f275fd687fe5bbe21366f7d337ea
#
_cell.length_a   1.000
_cell.length_b   1.000
_cell.length_c   1.000
_cell.angle_alpha   90.00
_cell.angle_beta   90.00
_cell.angle_gamma   90.00
#
_symmetry.space_group_name_H-M   'P 1'
#
loop_
_entity.id
_entity.type
_entity.pdbx_description
1 polymer ?
#
loop_
_entity_poly.entity_id
_entity_poly.type
_entity_poly.pdbx_seq_one_letter_code
_entity_poly.pdbx_strand_id
1 'polypeptide(L)'
;KDFALPMILCNLSLEIEQLIDKQLIDQTIETCLHEVMEVFYQKDLGLIVENVSAEDNSLVDSFEGRSVNPGHSLEAMWFIMDLGKRLGRPELIDKAVKIALSTIEYGWDKQYGGIFYFMDRLGRPQQQLEWDQKLWWVHIESAITMIKGYQLTGNKECLAWFQKLHDYMWTHFKDPKYPEWFGYLNRRGEVLLPLKG
;
A
#
# COMPACT_ATOMS: atom_id res chain seq x y z
N LYS A 1 13.66 -11.92 3.00
CA LYS A 1 13.58 -10.48 3.26
C LYS A 1 12.12 -10.07 3.39
N ASP A 2 11.86 -9.11 4.23
CA ASP A 2 10.53 -8.56 4.52
C ASP A 2 10.38 -7.16 3.92
N PHE A 3 9.21 -6.86 3.36
CA PHE A 3 8.92 -5.60 2.67
C PHE A 3 8.71 -4.42 3.62
N ALA A 4 8.19 -4.67 4.83
CA ALA A 4 7.80 -3.59 5.74
C ALA A 4 8.97 -2.66 6.10
N LEU A 5 10.17 -3.19 6.30
CA LEU A 5 11.33 -2.39 6.70
C LEU A 5 11.74 -1.35 5.64
N PRO A 6 12.06 -1.72 4.38
CA PRO A 6 12.42 -0.72 3.36
C PRO A 6 11.27 0.23 3.04
N MET A 7 10.01 -0.24 3.11
CA MET A 7 8.83 0.61 2.96
C MET A 7 8.82 1.74 4.00
N ILE A 8 8.87 1.41 5.28
CA ILE A 8 8.82 2.40 6.37
C ILE A 8 10.03 3.35 6.32
N LEU A 9 11.22 2.83 5.98
CA LEU A 9 12.42 3.67 5.87
C LEU A 9 12.32 4.69 4.73
N CYS A 10 11.55 4.44 3.68
CA CYS A 10 11.28 5.45 2.65
C CYS A 10 10.64 6.71 3.23
N ASN A 11 9.60 6.56 4.05
CA ASN A 11 8.92 7.70 4.68
C ASN A 11 9.76 8.27 5.83
N LEU A 12 10.25 7.42 6.73
CA LEU A 12 11.03 7.85 7.89
C LEU A 12 12.24 8.70 7.47
N SER A 13 12.90 8.33 6.36
CA SER A 13 14.03 9.09 5.84
C SER A 13 13.68 10.55 5.51
N LEU A 14 12.47 10.80 4.99
CA LEU A 14 11.99 12.16 4.72
C LEU A 14 11.69 12.93 6.02
N GLU A 15 11.09 12.26 7.00
CA GLU A 15 10.68 12.89 8.27
C GLU A 15 11.88 13.31 9.12
N ILE A 16 12.98 12.54 9.09
CA ILE A 16 14.15 12.79 9.92
C ILE A 16 15.37 13.34 9.17
N GLU A 17 15.24 13.65 7.87
CA GLU A 17 16.39 14.05 7.04
C GLU A 17 17.17 15.26 7.57
N GLN A 18 16.50 16.15 8.34
CA GLN A 18 17.16 17.31 8.95
C GLN A 18 17.93 16.98 10.24
N LEU A 19 17.73 15.80 10.79
CA LEU A 19 18.33 15.35 12.07
C LEU A 19 19.50 14.41 11.88
N ILE A 20 19.68 13.88 10.67
CA ILE A 20 20.65 12.83 10.36
C ILE A 20 21.64 13.35 9.30
N ASP A 21 22.84 12.77 9.31
CA ASP A 21 23.85 13.07 8.30
C ASP A 21 23.30 12.87 6.89
N LYS A 22 23.49 13.87 6.03
CA LYS A 22 22.95 13.90 4.69
C LYS A 22 23.40 12.71 3.83
N GLN A 23 24.66 12.29 3.95
CA GLN A 23 25.18 11.17 3.17
C GLN A 23 24.50 9.87 3.56
N LEU A 24 24.29 9.66 4.87
CA LEU A 24 23.60 8.49 5.40
C LEU A 24 22.14 8.46 4.93
N ILE A 25 21.42 9.59 4.97
CA ILE A 25 20.04 9.69 4.49
C ILE A 25 19.96 9.39 3.00
N ASP A 26 20.81 10.02 2.17
CA ASP A 26 20.78 9.81 0.73
C ASP A 26 21.09 8.34 0.36
N GLN A 27 22.04 7.69 1.04
CA GLN A 27 22.33 6.26 0.87
C GLN A 27 21.16 5.37 1.29
N THR A 28 20.52 5.69 2.42
CA THR A 28 19.34 4.96 2.91
C THR A 28 18.20 5.05 1.92
N ILE A 29 17.89 6.25 1.42
CA ILE A 29 16.85 6.47 0.41
C ILE A 29 17.10 5.64 -0.85
N GLU A 30 18.31 5.71 -1.43
CA GLU A 30 18.61 4.94 -2.65
C GLU A 30 18.53 3.43 -2.42
N THR A 31 18.97 2.94 -1.26
CA THR A 31 18.86 1.52 -0.88
C THR A 31 17.39 1.10 -0.79
N CYS A 32 16.56 1.88 -0.07
CA CYS A 32 15.15 1.57 0.10
C CYS A 32 14.37 1.68 -1.22
N LEU A 33 14.67 2.69 -2.06
CA LEU A 33 14.10 2.81 -3.40
C LEU A 33 14.40 1.57 -4.25
N HIS A 34 15.67 1.10 -4.23
CA HIS A 34 16.03 -0.11 -4.95
C HIS A 34 15.27 -1.34 -4.41
N GLU A 35 15.23 -1.53 -3.09
CA GLU A 35 14.52 -2.67 -2.52
C GLU A 35 13.01 -2.64 -2.85
N VAL A 36 12.34 -1.52 -2.63
CA VAL A 36 10.90 -1.40 -2.91
C VAL A 36 10.59 -1.58 -4.40
N MET A 37 11.34 -0.91 -5.28
CA MET A 37 10.97 -0.76 -6.70
C MET A 37 11.59 -1.81 -7.62
N GLU A 38 12.59 -2.58 -7.17
CA GLU A 38 13.28 -3.57 -8.01
C GLU A 38 13.34 -4.96 -7.35
N VAL A 39 13.33 -5.05 -6.01
CA VAL A 39 13.38 -6.36 -5.31
C VAL A 39 11.97 -6.87 -5.00
N PHE A 40 11.17 -6.06 -4.30
CA PHE A 40 9.81 -6.47 -3.89
C PHE A 40 8.76 -6.27 -4.98
N TYR A 41 8.93 -5.29 -5.87
CA TYR A 41 8.05 -5.11 -7.01
C TYR A 41 8.30 -6.16 -8.08
N GLN A 42 7.30 -6.99 -8.32
CA GLN A 42 7.32 -8.04 -9.34
C GLN A 42 6.71 -7.53 -10.64
N LYS A 43 7.55 -7.15 -11.58
CA LYS A 43 7.19 -6.46 -12.82
C LYS A 43 6.19 -7.24 -13.67
N ASP A 44 6.37 -8.56 -13.74
CA ASP A 44 5.51 -9.45 -14.55
C ASP A 44 4.12 -9.63 -13.92
N LEU A 45 4.00 -9.43 -12.61
CA LEU A 45 2.75 -9.49 -11.87
C LEU A 45 2.10 -8.10 -11.74
N GLY A 46 2.87 -7.03 -11.85
CA GLY A 46 2.44 -5.66 -11.54
C GLY A 46 2.13 -5.42 -10.06
N LEU A 47 2.70 -6.24 -9.15
CA LEU A 47 2.41 -6.27 -7.72
C LEU A 47 3.68 -6.20 -6.87
N ILE A 48 3.55 -5.72 -5.65
CA ILE A 48 4.56 -5.82 -4.61
C ILE A 48 4.23 -7.02 -3.72
N VAL A 49 5.21 -7.86 -3.44
CA VAL A 49 5.08 -9.01 -2.54
C VAL A 49 5.64 -8.68 -1.15
N GLU A 50 5.09 -9.32 -0.10
CA GLU A 50 5.53 -9.08 1.27
C GLU A 50 6.90 -9.70 1.59
N ASN A 51 7.25 -10.79 0.91
CA ASN A 51 8.47 -11.53 1.20
C ASN A 51 9.15 -12.06 -0.07
N VAL A 52 10.48 -11.99 -0.09
CA VAL A 52 11.35 -12.63 -1.10
C VAL A 52 12.45 -13.42 -0.42
N SER A 53 13.09 -14.33 -1.16
CA SER A 53 14.28 -15.06 -0.68
C SER A 53 15.37 -14.09 -0.22
N ALA A 54 16.00 -14.37 0.92
CA ALA A 54 17.13 -13.60 1.43
C ALA A 54 18.42 -13.85 0.63
N GLU A 55 18.49 -14.98 -0.07
CA GLU A 55 19.70 -15.41 -0.78
C GLU A 55 19.83 -14.72 -2.14
N ASP A 56 18.73 -14.72 -2.92
CA ASP A 56 18.77 -14.31 -4.33
C ASP A 56 17.61 -13.38 -4.75
N ASN A 57 16.80 -12.91 -3.79
CA ASN A 57 15.61 -12.09 -4.02
C ASN A 57 14.53 -12.77 -4.89
N SER A 58 14.58 -14.07 -5.08
CA SER A 58 13.57 -14.79 -5.86
C SER A 58 12.25 -14.92 -5.13
N LEU A 59 11.17 -15.14 -5.91
CA LEU A 59 9.86 -15.45 -5.36
C LEU A 59 9.86 -16.85 -4.73
N VAL A 60 9.37 -16.92 -3.50
CA VAL A 60 9.25 -18.20 -2.77
C VAL A 60 7.81 -18.71 -2.84
N ASP A 61 7.63 -20.03 -3.07
CA ASP A 61 6.31 -20.68 -3.03
C ASP A 61 6.00 -21.21 -1.61
N SER A 62 5.99 -20.28 -0.64
CA SER A 62 5.47 -20.49 0.71
C SER A 62 4.26 -19.58 0.94
N PHE A 63 3.57 -19.71 2.05
CA PHE A 63 2.49 -18.79 2.42
C PHE A 63 2.98 -17.34 2.45
N GLU A 64 4.10 -17.08 3.10
CA GLU A 64 4.69 -15.74 3.24
C GLU A 64 5.16 -15.21 1.88
N GLY A 65 5.84 -16.04 1.09
CA GLY A 65 6.38 -15.63 -0.22
C GLY A 65 5.32 -15.44 -1.30
N ARG A 66 4.08 -15.91 -1.06
CA ARG A 66 2.94 -15.63 -1.94
C ARG A 66 2.07 -14.48 -1.46
N SER A 67 2.30 -14.01 -0.23
CA SER A 67 1.48 -12.97 0.40
C SER A 67 1.67 -11.61 -0.28
N VAL A 68 0.56 -10.94 -0.53
CA VAL A 68 0.46 -9.55 -0.98
C VAL A 68 -0.44 -8.82 0.01
N ASN A 69 0.05 -7.71 0.57
CA ASN A 69 -0.76 -6.77 1.34
C ASN A 69 -1.04 -5.53 0.48
N PRO A 70 -2.24 -5.38 -0.08
CA PRO A 70 -2.55 -4.21 -0.90
C PRO A 70 -2.39 -2.88 -0.15
N GLY A 71 -2.67 -2.87 1.16
CA GLY A 71 -2.50 -1.69 2.01
C GLY A 71 -1.04 -1.23 2.09
N HIS A 72 -0.11 -2.12 2.44
CA HIS A 72 1.33 -1.82 2.46
C HIS A 72 1.84 -1.38 1.09
N SER A 73 1.39 -2.08 0.04
CA SER A 73 1.80 -1.72 -1.32
C SER A 73 1.35 -0.33 -1.72
N LEU A 74 0.12 0.06 -1.38
CA LEU A 74 -0.42 1.40 -1.66
C LEU A 74 0.24 2.46 -0.78
N GLU A 75 0.44 2.19 0.50
CA GLU A 75 1.19 3.06 1.42
C GLU A 75 2.59 3.35 0.90
N ALA A 76 3.34 2.31 0.51
CA ALA A 76 4.65 2.49 -0.08
C ALA A 76 4.63 3.40 -1.32
N MET A 77 3.61 3.32 -2.15
CA MET A 77 3.56 4.12 -3.38
C MET A 77 3.43 5.61 -3.10
N TRP A 78 2.72 6.04 -2.07
CA TRP A 78 2.74 7.47 -1.76
C TRP A 78 4.06 7.91 -1.09
N PHE A 79 4.75 7.04 -0.34
CA PHE A 79 6.12 7.31 0.11
C PHE A 79 7.06 7.52 -1.08
N ILE A 80 6.99 6.63 -2.09
CA ILE A 80 7.80 6.77 -3.32
C ILE A 80 7.45 8.04 -4.10
N MET A 81 6.18 8.45 -4.15
CA MET A 81 5.79 9.72 -4.78
C MET A 81 6.44 10.93 -4.08
N ASP A 82 6.48 10.94 -2.75
CA ASP A 82 7.14 11.99 -1.98
C ASP A 82 8.65 12.00 -2.18
N LEU A 83 9.28 10.82 -2.20
CA LEU A 83 10.69 10.69 -2.55
C LEU A 83 10.96 11.17 -3.99
N GLY A 84 10.12 10.81 -4.94
CA GLY A 84 10.21 11.28 -6.33
C GLY A 84 10.15 12.80 -6.43
N LYS A 85 9.26 13.42 -5.67
CA LYS A 85 9.16 14.88 -5.57
C LYS A 85 10.42 15.50 -4.94
N ARG A 86 10.87 14.96 -3.80
CA ARG A 86 12.07 15.42 -3.09
C ARG A 86 13.34 15.33 -3.94
N LEU A 87 13.46 14.24 -4.71
CA LEU A 87 14.63 13.96 -5.54
C LEU A 87 14.58 14.63 -6.94
N GLY A 88 13.43 15.20 -7.32
CA GLY A 88 13.23 15.73 -8.66
C GLY A 88 13.19 14.64 -9.74
N ARG A 89 12.68 13.45 -9.41
CA ARG A 89 12.60 12.26 -10.28
C ARG A 89 11.14 11.96 -10.65
N PRO A 90 10.55 12.66 -11.64
CA PRO A 90 9.15 12.46 -12.02
C PRO A 90 8.85 11.03 -12.48
N GLU A 91 9.82 10.32 -13.05
CA GLU A 91 9.70 8.92 -13.46
C GLU A 91 9.38 7.97 -12.31
N LEU A 92 9.85 8.27 -11.09
CA LEU A 92 9.47 7.51 -9.89
C LEU A 92 7.99 7.72 -9.54
N ILE A 93 7.51 8.96 -9.69
CA ILE A 93 6.10 9.29 -9.44
C ILE A 93 5.20 8.55 -10.43
N ASP A 94 5.53 8.59 -11.72
CA ASP A 94 4.76 7.90 -12.75
C ASP A 94 4.77 6.38 -12.55
N LYS A 95 5.92 5.80 -12.18
CA LYS A 95 6.03 4.37 -11.87
C LYS A 95 5.21 4.00 -10.63
N ALA A 96 5.27 4.82 -9.57
CA ALA A 96 4.49 4.60 -8.35
C ALA A 96 2.99 4.67 -8.61
N VAL A 97 2.51 5.65 -9.38
CA VAL A 97 1.10 5.75 -9.79
C VAL A 97 0.65 4.51 -10.55
N LYS A 98 1.47 4.03 -11.49
CA LYS A 98 1.14 2.82 -12.26
C LYS A 98 1.03 1.58 -11.37
N ILE A 99 1.96 1.40 -10.44
CA ILE A 99 1.93 0.29 -9.46
C ILE A 99 0.71 0.42 -8.55
N ALA A 100 0.42 1.62 -8.06
CA ALA A 100 -0.74 1.89 -7.21
C ALA A 100 -2.06 1.54 -7.91
N LEU A 101 -2.24 1.91 -9.17
CA LEU A 101 -3.44 1.58 -9.95
C LEU A 101 -3.58 0.06 -10.18
N SER A 102 -2.47 -0.64 -10.48
CA SER A 102 -2.47 -2.10 -10.58
C SER A 102 -2.85 -2.76 -9.25
N THR A 103 -2.27 -2.27 -8.16
CA THR A 103 -2.50 -2.82 -6.82
C THR A 103 -3.93 -2.62 -6.35
N ILE A 104 -4.51 -1.41 -6.54
CA ILE A 104 -5.87 -1.14 -6.07
C ILE A 104 -6.90 -1.94 -6.87
N GLU A 105 -6.72 -2.09 -8.18
CA GLU A 105 -7.59 -2.94 -9.01
C GLU A 105 -7.50 -4.42 -8.58
N TYR A 106 -6.29 -4.90 -8.26
CA TYR A 106 -6.06 -6.26 -7.76
C TYR A 106 -6.69 -6.47 -6.39
N GLY A 107 -6.49 -5.52 -5.45
CA GLY A 107 -6.93 -5.62 -4.05
C GLY A 107 -8.41 -5.34 -3.81
N TRP A 108 -9.13 -4.76 -4.78
CA TRP A 108 -10.53 -4.39 -4.62
C TRP A 108 -11.47 -5.58 -4.66
N ASP A 109 -12.30 -5.76 -3.64
CA ASP A 109 -13.36 -6.78 -3.63
C ASP A 109 -14.48 -6.38 -4.60
N LYS A 110 -14.55 -7.06 -5.75
CA LYS A 110 -15.53 -6.78 -6.81
C LYS A 110 -16.96 -7.14 -6.43
N GLN A 111 -17.15 -7.95 -5.37
CA GLN A 111 -18.46 -8.39 -4.91
C GLN A 111 -19.06 -7.47 -3.84
N TYR A 112 -18.24 -7.08 -2.85
CA TYR A 112 -18.72 -6.32 -1.69
C TYR A 112 -18.09 -4.92 -1.54
N GLY A 113 -17.13 -4.60 -2.40
CA GLY A 113 -16.36 -3.37 -2.26
C GLY A 113 -15.30 -3.44 -1.16
N GLY A 114 -14.52 -2.37 -1.05
CA GLY A 114 -13.40 -2.30 -0.14
C GLY A 114 -12.19 -3.13 -0.56
N ILE A 115 -11.09 -2.94 0.12
CA ILE A 115 -9.81 -3.58 -0.19
C ILE A 115 -9.60 -4.77 0.75
N PHE A 116 -9.18 -5.92 0.22
CA PHE A 116 -8.77 -7.06 1.01
C PHE A 116 -7.53 -6.74 1.85
N TYR A 117 -7.44 -7.30 3.03
CA TYR A 117 -6.27 -7.11 3.88
C TYR A 117 -5.06 -7.86 3.34
N PHE A 118 -5.21 -9.15 3.03
CA PHE A 118 -4.17 -9.94 2.38
C PHE A 118 -4.72 -10.69 1.18
N MET A 119 -3.85 -10.93 0.20
CA MET A 119 -4.14 -11.74 -0.98
C MET A 119 -2.96 -12.67 -1.29
N ASP A 120 -3.24 -13.81 -1.86
CA ASP A 120 -2.22 -14.73 -2.36
C ASP A 120 -2.01 -14.46 -3.86
N ARG A 121 -0.76 -14.20 -4.28
CA ARG A 121 -0.45 -13.88 -5.69
C ARG A 121 -0.79 -14.99 -6.69
N LEU A 122 -1.00 -16.23 -6.21
CA LEU A 122 -1.43 -17.39 -7.00
C LEU A 122 -2.91 -17.75 -6.78
N GLY A 123 -3.66 -16.94 -6.01
CA GLY A 123 -5.07 -17.20 -5.70
C GLY A 123 -5.32 -18.40 -4.79
N ARG A 124 -4.30 -18.84 -4.04
CA ARG A 124 -4.41 -19.92 -3.07
C ARG A 124 -4.92 -19.40 -1.72
N PRO A 125 -5.37 -20.30 -0.82
CA PRO A 125 -5.78 -19.89 0.54
C PRO A 125 -4.67 -19.12 1.26
N GLN A 126 -5.08 -18.08 1.98
CA GLN A 126 -4.20 -17.27 2.84
C GLN A 126 -3.97 -17.97 4.18
N GLN A 127 -2.80 -17.72 4.79
CA GLN A 127 -2.50 -18.16 6.14
C GLN A 127 -3.19 -17.28 7.19
N GLN A 128 -3.29 -15.99 6.93
CA GLN A 128 -3.95 -15.03 7.81
C GLN A 128 -5.46 -15.25 7.78
N LEU A 129 -6.06 -15.56 8.93
CA LEU A 129 -7.50 -15.82 9.03
C LEU A 129 -8.34 -14.55 8.73
N GLU A 130 -7.77 -13.39 8.97
CA GLU A 130 -8.37 -12.07 8.73
C GLU A 130 -8.16 -11.52 7.30
N TRP A 131 -7.68 -12.32 6.37
CA TRP A 131 -7.28 -11.89 5.02
C TRP A 131 -8.39 -11.15 4.25
N ASP A 132 -9.63 -11.50 4.46
CA ASP A 132 -10.79 -10.92 3.76
C ASP A 132 -11.46 -9.75 4.51
N GLN A 133 -10.94 -9.39 5.68
CA GLN A 133 -11.43 -8.23 6.43
C GLN A 133 -11.09 -6.93 5.72
N LYS A 134 -11.88 -5.90 6.03
CA LYS A 134 -11.66 -4.54 5.55
C LYS A 134 -11.17 -3.70 6.72
N LEU A 135 -9.91 -3.24 6.64
CA LEU A 135 -9.28 -2.48 7.69
C LEU A 135 -9.27 -0.99 7.35
N TRP A 136 -9.54 -0.14 8.34
CA TRP A 136 -9.62 1.31 8.18
C TRP A 136 -8.34 1.91 7.59
N TRP A 137 -7.17 1.52 8.11
CA TRP A 137 -5.89 2.06 7.68
C TRP A 137 -5.57 1.71 6.21
N VAL A 138 -5.87 0.50 5.78
CA VAL A 138 -5.70 0.07 4.38
C VAL A 138 -6.43 1.01 3.42
N HIS A 139 -7.64 1.44 3.80
CA HIS A 139 -8.45 2.32 2.97
C HIS A 139 -7.98 3.77 3.02
N ILE A 140 -7.52 4.26 4.18
CA ILE A 140 -6.94 5.60 4.32
C ILE A 140 -5.65 5.72 3.50
N GLU A 141 -4.73 4.77 3.65
CA GLU A 141 -3.47 4.76 2.90
C GLU A 141 -3.73 4.72 1.39
N SER A 142 -4.71 3.92 0.98
CA SER A 142 -5.13 3.87 -0.42
C SER A 142 -5.70 5.20 -0.91
N ALA A 143 -6.52 5.87 -0.11
CA ALA A 143 -7.09 7.17 -0.47
C ALA A 143 -6.00 8.25 -0.56
N ILE A 144 -5.04 8.26 0.37
CA ILE A 144 -3.87 9.15 0.33
C ILE A 144 -3.09 8.93 -0.96
N THR A 145 -2.80 7.67 -1.29
CA THR A 145 -2.08 7.29 -2.52
C THR A 145 -2.79 7.79 -3.76
N MET A 146 -4.10 7.56 -3.85
CA MET A 146 -4.88 7.93 -5.03
C MET A 146 -5.01 9.45 -5.18
N ILE A 147 -5.31 10.20 -4.11
CA ILE A 147 -5.41 11.65 -4.22
C ILE A 147 -4.05 12.30 -4.50
N LYS A 148 -2.97 11.79 -3.92
CA LYS A 148 -1.61 12.26 -4.19
C LYS A 148 -1.19 11.96 -5.63
N GLY A 149 -1.49 10.76 -6.14
CA GLY A 149 -1.26 10.41 -7.55
C GLY A 149 -1.95 11.38 -8.50
N TYR A 150 -3.22 11.70 -8.23
CA TYR A 150 -3.95 12.72 -9.00
C TYR A 150 -3.31 14.11 -8.92
N GLN A 151 -2.94 14.57 -7.71
CA GLN A 151 -2.35 15.89 -7.51
C GLN A 151 -1.00 16.07 -8.23
N LEU A 152 -0.19 15.00 -8.28
CA LEU A 152 1.16 15.05 -8.84
C LEU A 152 1.18 14.84 -10.37
N THR A 153 0.21 14.08 -10.91
CA THR A 153 0.24 13.68 -12.33
C THR A 153 -0.97 14.14 -13.14
N GLY A 154 -2.05 14.58 -12.49
CA GLY A 154 -3.33 14.86 -13.14
C GLY A 154 -4.09 13.62 -13.61
N ASN A 155 -3.68 12.41 -13.21
CA ASN A 155 -4.29 11.15 -13.64
C ASN A 155 -5.72 11.01 -13.09
N LYS A 156 -6.71 11.07 -13.99
CA LYS A 156 -8.14 11.03 -13.63
C LYS A 156 -8.59 9.68 -13.08
N GLU A 157 -7.90 8.60 -13.39
CA GLU A 157 -8.20 7.28 -12.83
C GLU A 157 -7.90 7.25 -11.33
N CYS A 158 -6.80 7.90 -10.89
CA CYS A 158 -6.51 8.09 -9.47
C CYS A 158 -7.63 8.88 -8.77
N LEU A 159 -8.16 9.93 -9.39
CA LEU A 159 -9.29 10.69 -8.82
C LEU A 159 -10.56 9.83 -8.72
N ALA A 160 -10.84 9.03 -9.72
CA ALA A 160 -12.00 8.14 -9.70
C ALA A 160 -11.89 7.08 -8.59
N TRP A 161 -10.70 6.50 -8.39
CA TRP A 161 -10.44 5.58 -7.29
C TRP A 161 -10.53 6.27 -5.93
N PHE A 162 -10.00 7.49 -5.79
CA PHE A 162 -10.15 8.28 -4.56
C PHE A 162 -11.63 8.49 -4.20
N GLN A 163 -12.46 8.89 -5.16
CA GLN A 163 -13.90 9.09 -4.93
C GLN A 163 -14.58 7.78 -4.48
N LYS A 164 -14.27 6.68 -5.15
CA LYS A 164 -14.82 5.36 -4.82
C LYS A 164 -14.40 4.90 -3.40
N LEU A 165 -13.15 5.12 -3.02
CA LEU A 165 -12.63 4.85 -1.68
C LEU A 165 -13.32 5.74 -0.64
N HIS A 166 -13.40 7.04 -0.90
CA HIS A 166 -14.07 8.00 -0.03
C HIS A 166 -15.50 7.58 0.28
N ASP A 167 -16.28 7.24 -0.76
CA ASP A 167 -17.67 6.82 -0.58
C ASP A 167 -17.77 5.52 0.23
N TYR A 168 -16.88 4.54 -0.06
CA TYR A 168 -16.83 3.30 0.70
C TYR A 168 -16.48 3.56 2.18
N MET A 169 -15.45 4.35 2.47
CA MET A 169 -14.99 4.63 3.82
C MET A 169 -16.09 5.33 4.66
N TRP A 170 -16.71 6.35 4.11
CA TRP A 170 -17.76 7.08 4.82
C TRP A 170 -19.05 6.28 5.00
N THR A 171 -19.33 5.33 4.13
CA THR A 171 -20.49 4.46 4.23
C THR A 171 -20.30 3.36 5.27
N HIS A 172 -19.10 2.76 5.35
CA HIS A 172 -18.89 1.51 6.09
C HIS A 172 -18.11 1.68 7.40
N PHE A 173 -17.11 2.58 7.46
CA PHE A 173 -16.29 2.74 8.65
C PHE A 173 -16.81 3.78 9.63
N LYS A 174 -17.57 4.76 9.15
CA LYS A 174 -18.08 5.84 10.01
C LYS A 174 -18.99 5.28 11.12
N ASP A 175 -18.67 5.62 12.37
CA ASP A 175 -19.60 5.39 13.48
C ASP A 175 -20.69 6.49 13.47
N PRO A 176 -21.97 6.14 13.36
CA PRO A 176 -23.05 7.12 13.37
C PRO A 176 -23.26 7.78 14.74
N LYS A 177 -22.73 7.21 15.82
CA LYS A 177 -22.95 7.66 17.21
C LYS A 177 -21.76 8.43 17.78
N TYR A 178 -20.54 8.03 17.42
CA TYR A 178 -19.32 8.62 17.96
C TYR A 178 -18.43 9.14 16.83
N PRO A 179 -17.62 10.21 17.06
CA PRO A 179 -16.85 10.88 16.01
C PRO A 179 -15.57 10.13 15.60
N GLU A 180 -15.58 8.82 15.62
CA GLU A 180 -14.47 7.96 15.24
C GLU A 180 -14.92 6.86 14.28
N TRP A 181 -13.99 6.25 13.56
CA TRP A 181 -14.29 5.14 12.67
C TRP A 181 -14.16 3.81 13.39
N PHE A 182 -14.92 2.80 12.92
CA PHE A 182 -14.65 1.42 13.28
C PHE A 182 -13.38 0.94 12.58
N GLY A 183 -12.51 0.24 13.30
CA GLY A 183 -11.23 -0.20 12.74
C GLY A 183 -11.34 -1.41 11.82
N TYR A 184 -12.34 -2.29 12.06
CA TYR A 184 -12.40 -3.61 11.47
C TYR A 184 -13.81 -3.95 10.99
N LEU A 185 -13.94 -4.22 9.69
CA LEU A 185 -15.17 -4.71 9.08
C LEU A 185 -14.96 -6.14 8.57
N ASN A 186 -16.02 -6.92 8.52
CA ASN A 186 -15.99 -8.18 7.82
C ASN A 186 -15.94 -7.95 6.30
N ARG A 187 -15.84 -9.02 5.51
CA ARG A 187 -15.77 -8.94 4.06
C ARG A 187 -16.95 -8.18 3.44
N ARG A 188 -18.14 -8.21 4.05
CA ARG A 188 -19.36 -7.55 3.56
C ARG A 188 -19.44 -6.06 3.89
N GLY A 189 -18.46 -5.53 4.63
CA GLY A 189 -18.46 -4.14 5.08
C GLY A 189 -19.29 -3.90 6.35
N GLU A 190 -19.60 -4.94 7.10
CA GLU A 190 -20.30 -4.84 8.38
C GLU A 190 -19.30 -4.79 9.54
N VAL A 191 -19.58 -4.03 10.57
CA VAL A 191 -18.70 -3.88 11.75
C VAL A 191 -18.46 -5.24 12.40
N LEU A 192 -17.19 -5.66 12.43
CA LEU A 192 -16.80 -6.94 13.00
C LEU A 192 -16.50 -6.83 14.51
N LEU A 193 -15.80 -5.77 14.88
CA LEU A 193 -15.40 -5.49 16.26
C LEU A 193 -15.69 -4.02 16.59
N PRO A 194 -16.09 -3.69 17.84
CA PRO A 194 -16.34 -2.31 18.25
C PRO A 194 -15.04 -1.50 18.46
N LEU A 195 -13.91 -2.01 18.02
CA LEU A 195 -12.63 -1.33 18.09
C LEU A 195 -12.59 -0.17 17.10
N LYS A 196 -12.01 0.94 17.53
CA LYS A 196 -11.82 2.15 16.73
C LYS A 196 -10.44 2.13 16.05
N GLY A 197 -10.35 2.82 14.94
CA GLY A 197 -9.13 2.97 14.16
C GLY A 197 -8.57 4.38 14.24
#